data_be821c7fb145e97fce34db0e27240f3a
#
_entry.id   be821c7fb145e97fce34db0e27240f3a
#
_cell.length_a   1.000
_cell.length_b   1.000
_cell.length_c   1.000
_cell.angle_alpha   90.00
_cell.angle_beta   90.00
_cell.angle_gamma   90.00
#
_symmetry.space_group_name_H-M   'P 1'
#
loop_
_entity.id
_entity.type
_entity.pdbx_description
1 polymer ?
#
loop_
_entity_poly.entity_id
_entity_poly.type
_entity_poly.pdbx_seq_one_letter_code
_entity_poly.pdbx_strand_id
1 'polypeptide(L)'
;VQADEMQSAEFIKLSGSDPLELIREAGIVGLGGAGFPTYYKLKEPFKTDGIVIVNAAECEPILGHNIAAIEKNPQKLIRGLQIVMDIVHSSKGVVAIKEVHSQAVEKLRETLDDDRIRIALLPDMYPMGEERAVIREVTGTLLGVDTLPLDADAIVVNAETACRIEEAVDLKKPLIDKDMTVAGKLRGNTDLIRIFENVPIGMSVRDVFDMAGGLADEYGEIIMGGPFTGKRVQPDDPVIKTTGGLIAAECFMKGPEKLGLLVCACGAGRERLEEIAKSMGSEAAGVEYCKQAHRVKNSLKCENPGKCPGQVQKVMALKKAGAQALLISNCTDCTNTVMSCAPKLGLPVYHCTDGALRAVNHKLIRKIHT
;
A
#
# COMPACT_ATOMS: atom_id res chain seq x y z
N VAL A 1 16.43 6.28 6.32
CA VAL A 1 16.54 7.04 5.06
C VAL A 1 16.18 8.48 5.37
N GLN A 2 17.07 9.44 5.06
CA GLN A 2 16.79 10.85 5.27
C GLN A 2 15.79 11.33 4.21
N ALA A 3 14.72 12.02 4.62
CA ALA A 3 13.75 12.56 3.69
C ALA A 3 14.25 13.89 3.10
N ASP A 4 14.08 14.07 1.80
CA ASP A 4 14.29 15.34 1.12
C ASP A 4 13.00 16.17 1.25
N GLU A 5 13.06 17.23 2.05
CA GLU A 5 11.91 18.10 2.31
C GLU A 5 11.80 19.18 1.23
N MET A 6 10.70 19.15 0.49
CA MET A 6 10.33 20.29 -0.36
C MET A 6 9.63 21.35 0.49
N GLN A 7 9.89 22.61 0.20
CA GLN A 7 9.12 23.69 0.79
C GLN A 7 7.66 23.56 0.31
N SER A 8 6.72 23.45 1.26
CA SER A 8 5.31 23.43 0.92
C SER A 8 4.94 24.71 0.14
N ALA A 9 4.15 24.57 -0.93
CA ALA A 9 3.67 25.69 -1.70
C ALA A 9 2.85 26.65 -0.81
N GLU A 10 2.87 27.94 -1.13
CA GLU A 10 1.96 28.91 -0.52
C GLU A 10 0.51 28.47 -0.79
N PHE A 11 -0.34 28.59 0.21
CA PHE A 11 -1.73 28.18 0.12
C PHE A 11 -2.67 29.16 0.81
N ILE A 12 -3.92 29.22 0.34
CA ILE A 12 -5.00 29.95 1.00
C ILE A 12 -5.52 29.07 2.13
N LYS A 13 -5.47 29.61 3.36
CA LYS A 13 -5.97 28.89 4.54
C LYS A 13 -7.47 28.64 4.44
N LEU A 14 -7.87 27.45 4.87
CA LEU A 14 -9.28 27.09 5.05
C LEU A 14 -9.93 28.00 6.09
N SER A 15 -11.17 28.41 5.85
CA SER A 15 -11.86 29.39 6.68
C SER A 15 -12.77 28.79 7.74
N GLY A 16 -13.08 27.51 7.67
CA GLY A 16 -13.99 26.82 8.57
C GLY A 16 -13.44 26.63 9.99
N SER A 17 -14.33 26.28 10.92
CA SER A 17 -14.00 25.91 12.30
C SER A 17 -14.42 24.48 12.64
N ASP A 18 -15.43 23.93 11.95
CA ASP A 18 -15.87 22.56 12.14
C ASP A 18 -14.85 21.56 11.52
N PRO A 19 -14.29 20.63 12.31
CA PRO A 19 -13.26 19.71 11.83
C PRO A 19 -13.72 18.85 10.64
N LEU A 20 -14.95 18.38 10.63
CA LEU A 20 -15.47 17.53 9.55
C LEU A 20 -15.59 18.32 8.23
N GLU A 21 -16.08 19.58 8.29
CA GLU A 21 -16.14 20.45 7.13
C GLU A 21 -14.75 20.85 6.63
N LEU A 22 -13.79 21.10 7.52
CA LEU A 22 -12.41 21.36 7.14
C LEU A 22 -11.78 20.17 6.38
N ILE A 23 -12.03 18.93 6.81
CA ILE A 23 -11.61 17.73 6.09
C ILE A 23 -12.21 17.67 4.68
N ARG A 24 -13.49 18.04 4.54
CA ARG A 24 -14.19 18.11 3.26
C ARG A 24 -13.60 19.18 2.35
N GLU A 25 -13.46 20.41 2.85
CA GLU A 25 -12.93 21.55 2.10
C GLU A 25 -11.45 21.36 1.73
N ALA A 26 -10.66 20.75 2.60
CA ALA A 26 -9.28 20.36 2.30
C ALA A 26 -9.18 19.31 1.19
N GLY A 27 -10.28 18.65 0.85
CA GLY A 27 -10.32 17.61 -0.17
C GLY A 27 -9.59 16.32 0.23
N ILE A 28 -9.58 16.00 1.54
CA ILE A 28 -8.91 14.80 2.05
C ILE A 28 -9.64 13.53 1.62
N VAL A 29 -8.87 12.59 1.07
CA VAL A 29 -9.32 11.25 0.69
C VAL A 29 -8.44 10.21 1.36
N GLY A 30 -8.81 8.94 1.24
CA GLY A 30 -7.95 7.83 1.70
C GLY A 30 -6.67 7.75 0.87
N LEU A 31 -5.55 8.24 1.40
CA LEU A 31 -4.28 8.40 0.70
C LEU A 31 -3.52 7.07 0.49
N GLY A 32 -3.88 6.02 1.22
CA GLY A 32 -3.29 4.67 1.10
C GLY A 32 -3.75 3.88 -0.15
N GLY A 33 -4.23 4.55 -1.19
CA GLY A 33 -4.56 3.96 -2.50
C GLY A 33 -6.05 3.94 -2.86
N ALA A 34 -6.97 3.87 -1.89
CA ALA A 34 -8.41 3.75 -2.16
C ALA A 34 -9.07 5.02 -2.69
N GLY A 35 -8.54 6.21 -2.34
CA GLY A 35 -9.06 7.49 -2.79
C GLY A 35 -10.49 7.83 -2.34
N PHE A 36 -11.04 7.07 -1.38
CA PHE A 36 -12.39 7.31 -0.88
C PHE A 36 -12.43 8.60 -0.05
N PRO A 37 -13.42 9.50 -0.27
CA PRO A 37 -13.51 10.77 0.46
C PRO A 37 -13.62 10.54 1.98
N THR A 38 -12.67 11.06 2.73
CA THR A 38 -12.57 10.84 4.19
C THR A 38 -13.79 11.43 4.92
N TYR A 39 -14.28 12.60 4.49
CA TYR A 39 -15.51 13.19 4.99
C TYR A 39 -16.68 12.19 5.04
N TYR A 40 -16.90 11.42 3.96
CA TYR A 40 -17.98 10.44 3.91
C TYR A 40 -17.78 9.27 4.90
N LYS A 41 -16.53 8.90 5.15
CA LYS A 41 -16.21 7.84 6.14
C LYS A 41 -16.49 8.31 7.57
N LEU A 42 -16.33 9.60 7.87
CA LEU A 42 -16.41 10.15 9.22
C LEU A 42 -17.77 10.75 9.59
N LYS A 43 -18.66 11.02 8.62
CA LYS A 43 -19.96 11.64 8.89
C LYS A 43 -21.00 10.68 9.51
N GLU A 44 -20.82 9.38 9.35
CA GLU A 44 -21.75 8.41 9.90
C GLU A 44 -21.33 8.02 11.32
N PRO A 45 -22.23 8.09 12.30
CA PRO A 45 -21.91 7.73 13.67
C PRO A 45 -21.71 6.21 13.83
N PHE A 46 -20.94 5.84 14.83
CA PHE A 46 -20.90 4.45 15.28
C PHE A 46 -22.25 4.03 15.87
N LYS A 47 -22.57 2.75 15.77
CA LYS A 47 -23.76 2.15 16.42
C LYS A 47 -23.56 2.00 17.93
N THR A 48 -22.30 1.82 18.34
CA THR A 48 -21.87 1.68 19.73
C THR A 48 -20.64 2.58 19.96
N ASP A 49 -19.89 2.37 21.04
CA ASP A 49 -18.57 2.98 21.24
C ASP A 49 -17.55 2.26 20.33
N GLY A 50 -17.49 2.69 19.08
CA GLY A 50 -16.63 2.11 18.04
C GLY A 50 -15.15 2.41 18.21
N ILE A 51 -14.33 1.86 17.33
CA ILE A 51 -12.88 1.98 17.38
C ILE A 51 -12.34 2.70 16.14
N VAL A 52 -11.44 3.67 16.35
CA VAL A 52 -10.69 4.32 15.27
C VAL A 52 -9.30 3.70 15.18
N ILE A 53 -8.92 3.24 14.00
CA ILE A 53 -7.64 2.58 13.75
C ILE A 53 -6.86 3.38 12.71
N VAL A 54 -5.68 3.86 13.08
CA VAL A 54 -4.71 4.35 12.11
C VAL A 54 -3.91 3.16 11.59
N ASN A 55 -3.99 2.93 10.29
CA ASN A 55 -3.25 1.90 9.59
C ASN A 55 -1.86 2.43 9.18
N ALA A 56 -0.84 2.08 9.95
CA ALA A 56 0.57 2.36 9.73
C ALA A 56 1.36 1.09 9.35
N ALA A 57 0.72 0.10 8.76
CA ALA A 57 1.35 -1.18 8.43
C ALA A 57 2.45 -1.08 7.36
N GLU A 58 2.41 -0.08 6.47
CA GLU A 58 3.30 0.08 5.30
C GLU A 58 3.63 -1.28 4.65
N CYS A 59 2.65 -1.82 3.91
CA CYS A 59 2.74 -3.19 3.39
C CYS A 59 3.50 -3.33 2.09
N GLU A 60 3.52 -2.29 1.26
CA GLU A 60 4.21 -2.34 -0.02
C GLU A 60 5.72 -2.29 0.21
N PRO A 61 6.48 -3.29 -0.25
CA PRO A 61 7.93 -3.25 -0.15
C PRO A 61 8.48 -2.01 -0.88
N ILE A 62 9.64 -1.53 -0.45
CA ILE A 62 10.30 -0.32 -0.95
C ILE A 62 9.66 0.97 -0.39
N LEU A 63 8.33 1.04 -0.26
CA LEU A 63 7.69 2.24 0.28
C LEU A 63 8.01 2.39 1.77
N GLY A 64 8.40 3.60 2.17
CA GLY A 64 8.82 3.88 3.56
C GLY A 64 8.45 5.27 4.05
N HIS A 65 7.78 6.10 3.22
CA HIS A 65 7.47 7.49 3.55
C HIS A 65 6.60 7.64 4.80
N ASN A 66 5.61 6.77 4.99
CA ASN A 66 4.75 6.80 6.19
C ASN A 66 5.54 6.48 7.48
N ILE A 67 6.43 5.51 7.42
CA ILE A 67 7.26 5.13 8.57
C ILE A 67 8.25 6.24 8.89
N ALA A 68 8.90 6.81 7.88
CA ALA A 68 9.82 7.94 8.07
C ALA A 68 9.09 9.17 8.66
N ALA A 69 7.87 9.45 8.24
CA ALA A 69 7.05 10.52 8.81
C ALA A 69 6.73 10.29 10.29
N ILE A 70 6.42 9.05 10.68
CA ILE A 70 6.18 8.67 12.08
C ILE A 70 7.47 8.81 12.90
N GLU A 71 8.61 8.35 12.39
CA GLU A 71 9.90 8.48 13.06
C GLU A 71 10.33 9.94 13.26
N LYS A 72 10.00 10.82 12.30
CA LYS A 72 10.31 12.25 12.35
C LYS A 72 9.37 13.01 13.28
N ASN A 73 8.05 12.78 13.20
CA ASN A 73 7.04 13.49 13.96
C ASN A 73 5.83 12.61 14.31
N PRO A 74 5.94 11.71 15.29
CA PRO A 74 4.84 10.84 15.71
C PRO A 74 3.63 11.61 16.28
N GLN A 75 3.87 12.79 16.86
CA GLN A 75 2.81 13.64 17.43
C GLN A 75 1.76 14.04 16.39
N LYS A 76 2.18 14.31 15.14
CA LYS A 76 1.29 14.66 14.04
C LYS A 76 0.27 13.55 13.74
N LEU A 77 0.74 12.29 13.73
CA LEU A 77 -0.12 11.13 13.52
C LEU A 77 -1.08 10.91 14.68
N ILE A 78 -0.58 11.02 15.93
CA ILE A 78 -1.39 10.87 17.14
C ILE A 78 -2.47 11.96 17.18
N ARG A 79 -2.12 13.21 16.87
CA ARG A 79 -3.08 14.31 16.81
C ARG A 79 -4.15 14.10 15.73
N GLY A 80 -3.77 13.62 14.54
CA GLY A 80 -4.73 13.24 13.49
C GLY A 80 -5.70 12.15 13.94
N LEU A 81 -5.21 11.14 14.67
CA LEU A 81 -6.05 10.09 15.27
C LEU A 81 -7.03 10.68 16.29
N GLN A 82 -6.56 11.54 17.19
CA GLN A 82 -7.41 12.22 18.19
C GLN A 82 -8.53 13.02 17.53
N ILE A 83 -8.22 13.80 16.48
CA ILE A 83 -9.22 14.57 15.73
C ILE A 83 -10.29 13.64 15.16
N VAL A 84 -9.90 12.51 14.56
CA VAL A 84 -10.87 11.53 14.04
C VAL A 84 -11.73 10.96 15.16
N MET A 85 -11.12 10.57 16.29
CA MET A 85 -11.84 10.06 17.46
C MET A 85 -12.87 11.06 17.98
N ASP A 86 -12.50 12.34 18.06
CA ASP A 86 -13.38 13.40 18.54
C ASP A 86 -14.56 13.65 17.58
N ILE A 87 -14.31 13.63 16.23
CA ILE A 87 -15.38 13.76 15.22
C ILE A 87 -16.42 12.65 15.34
N VAL A 88 -15.96 11.39 15.52
CA VAL A 88 -16.86 10.23 15.54
C VAL A 88 -17.28 9.80 16.96
N HIS A 89 -16.90 10.59 17.96
CA HIS A 89 -17.19 10.35 19.39
C HIS A 89 -16.72 8.99 19.89
N SER A 90 -15.53 8.56 19.48
CA SER A 90 -14.93 7.30 19.92
C SER A 90 -14.04 7.49 21.16
N SER A 91 -14.18 6.60 22.13
CA SER A 91 -13.26 6.53 23.28
C SER A 91 -12.06 5.60 23.03
N LYS A 92 -11.95 4.98 21.82
CA LYS A 92 -10.95 3.96 21.53
C LYS A 92 -10.17 4.28 20.26
N GLY A 93 -8.88 4.56 20.40
CA GLY A 93 -7.95 4.77 19.29
C GLY A 93 -6.88 3.68 19.22
N VAL A 94 -6.44 3.33 18.03
CA VAL A 94 -5.36 2.37 17.81
C VAL A 94 -4.44 2.84 16.70
N VAL A 95 -3.13 2.80 16.93
CA VAL A 95 -2.12 2.86 15.87
C VAL A 95 -1.69 1.43 15.58
N ALA A 96 -2.06 0.89 14.41
CA ALA A 96 -1.70 -0.46 13.98
C ALA A 96 -0.47 -0.38 13.08
N ILE A 97 0.67 -0.88 13.56
CA ILE A 97 1.98 -0.80 12.93
C ILE A 97 2.69 -2.15 12.96
N LYS A 98 3.47 -2.49 11.92
CA LYS A 98 4.25 -3.73 11.94
C LYS A 98 5.36 -3.68 12.99
N GLU A 99 5.57 -4.81 13.69
CA GLU A 99 6.60 -4.96 14.73
C GLU A 99 8.03 -4.71 14.22
N VAL A 100 8.28 -4.95 12.93
CA VAL A 100 9.59 -4.73 12.30
C VAL A 100 10.01 -3.26 12.29
N HIS A 101 9.07 -2.32 12.36
CA HIS A 101 9.34 -0.87 12.43
C HIS A 101 9.63 -0.41 13.88
N SER A 102 10.61 -1.04 14.52
CA SER A 102 10.89 -0.86 15.96
C SER A 102 11.17 0.58 16.35
N GLN A 103 11.88 1.36 15.54
CA GLN A 103 12.18 2.77 15.81
C GLN A 103 10.90 3.63 15.81
N ALA A 104 10.03 3.44 14.82
CA ALA A 104 8.73 4.14 14.78
C ALA A 104 7.84 3.74 15.96
N VAL A 105 7.84 2.46 16.35
CA VAL A 105 7.10 1.95 17.52
C VAL A 105 7.60 2.60 18.80
N GLU A 106 8.92 2.71 18.98
CA GLU A 106 9.52 3.35 20.16
C GLU A 106 9.15 4.83 20.22
N LYS A 107 9.28 5.56 19.10
CA LYS A 107 8.87 6.98 19.01
C LYS A 107 7.40 7.19 19.33
N LEU A 108 6.52 6.33 18.83
CA LEU A 108 5.09 6.37 19.17
C LEU A 108 4.86 6.16 20.68
N ARG A 109 5.56 5.19 21.31
CA ARG A 109 5.44 4.92 22.76
C ARG A 109 5.93 6.07 23.63
N GLU A 110 7.04 6.70 23.23
CA GLU A 110 7.60 7.87 23.93
C GLU A 110 6.68 9.10 23.86
N THR A 111 5.91 9.22 22.78
CA THR A 111 5.10 10.43 22.49
C THR A 111 3.65 10.28 22.93
N LEU A 112 3.16 9.05 23.04
CA LEU A 112 1.75 8.78 23.36
C LEU A 112 1.45 9.10 24.83
N ASP A 113 0.57 10.10 25.04
CA ASP A 113 0.12 10.59 26.34
C ASP A 113 -1.41 10.52 26.54
N ASP A 114 -2.13 9.85 25.63
CA ASP A 114 -3.60 9.72 25.65
C ASP A 114 -3.98 8.25 25.94
N ASP A 115 -4.56 8.01 27.11
CA ASP A 115 -4.95 6.67 27.61
C ASP A 115 -6.03 6.00 26.74
N ARG A 116 -6.73 6.75 25.90
CA ARG A 116 -7.70 6.21 24.93
C ARG A 116 -7.04 5.51 23.75
N ILE A 117 -5.73 5.76 23.53
CA ILE A 117 -5.00 5.30 22.35
C ILE A 117 -4.01 4.20 22.76
N ARG A 118 -4.00 3.12 21.99
CA ARG A 118 -3.00 2.05 22.15
C ARG A 118 -2.27 1.78 20.84
N ILE A 119 -1.10 1.17 20.92
CA ILE A 119 -0.35 0.67 19.77
C ILE A 119 -0.63 -0.83 19.62
N ALA A 120 -1.03 -1.27 18.42
CA ALA A 120 -1.19 -2.66 18.07
C ALA A 120 -0.05 -3.09 17.12
N LEU A 121 0.72 -4.08 17.53
CA LEU A 121 1.79 -4.63 16.70
C LEU A 121 1.22 -5.66 15.72
N LEU A 122 1.49 -5.45 14.43
CA LEU A 122 1.08 -6.33 13.35
C LEU A 122 2.25 -7.22 12.91
N PRO A 123 1.99 -8.47 12.48
CA PRO A 123 3.02 -9.33 11.92
C PRO A 123 3.62 -8.73 10.65
N ASP A 124 4.96 -8.94 10.47
CA ASP A 124 5.64 -8.52 9.25
C ASP A 124 5.35 -9.47 8.09
N MET A 125 4.20 -9.25 7.45
CA MET A 125 3.81 -9.99 6.26
C MET A 125 2.91 -9.15 5.35
N TYR A 126 2.83 -9.50 4.09
CA TYR A 126 1.87 -8.95 3.14
C TYR A 126 0.62 -9.87 3.08
N PRO A 127 -0.62 -9.38 3.11
CA PRO A 127 -1.06 -7.97 3.08
C PRO A 127 -1.61 -7.47 4.44
N MET A 128 -0.77 -7.35 5.46
CA MET A 128 -1.22 -6.88 6.80
C MET A 128 -1.75 -5.44 6.81
N GLY A 129 -1.53 -4.65 5.76
CA GLY A 129 -2.15 -3.32 5.58
C GLY A 129 -3.51 -3.35 4.89
N GLU A 130 -4.05 -4.49 4.52
CA GLU A 130 -5.42 -4.59 4.02
C GLU A 130 -6.40 -4.33 5.17
N GLU A 131 -7.39 -3.46 4.95
CA GLU A 131 -8.27 -2.91 5.99
C GLU A 131 -8.92 -3.98 6.88
N ARG A 132 -9.39 -5.09 6.30
CA ARG A 132 -10.03 -6.19 7.02
C ARG A 132 -9.03 -7.06 7.78
N ALA A 133 -7.79 -7.18 7.27
CA ALA A 133 -6.70 -7.82 8.01
C ALA A 133 -6.32 -6.99 9.24
N VAL A 134 -6.21 -5.68 9.10
CA VAL A 134 -5.94 -4.76 10.22
C VAL A 134 -7.02 -4.86 11.28
N ILE A 135 -8.30 -4.80 10.89
CA ILE A 135 -9.43 -4.94 11.82
C ILE A 135 -9.36 -6.28 12.55
N ARG A 136 -9.12 -7.37 11.83
CA ARG A 136 -8.99 -8.71 12.43
C ARG A 136 -7.86 -8.77 13.48
N GLU A 137 -6.68 -8.25 13.16
CA GLU A 137 -5.55 -8.27 14.10
C GLU A 137 -5.79 -7.38 15.33
N VAL A 138 -6.52 -6.27 15.17
CA VAL A 138 -6.79 -5.31 16.24
C VAL A 138 -7.94 -5.76 17.14
N THR A 139 -9.01 -6.34 16.57
CA THR A 139 -10.28 -6.63 17.26
C THR A 139 -10.57 -8.13 17.42
N GLY A 140 -9.85 -8.99 16.70
CA GLY A 140 -10.16 -10.42 16.62
C GLY A 140 -11.31 -10.78 15.65
N THR A 141 -11.95 -9.78 15.01
CA THR A 141 -13.13 -9.97 14.15
C THR A 141 -12.76 -9.93 12.67
N LEU A 142 -12.99 -11.01 11.95
CA LEU A 142 -12.85 -11.05 10.50
C LEU A 142 -14.17 -10.61 9.83
N LEU A 143 -14.11 -9.52 9.09
CA LEU A 143 -15.25 -9.03 8.32
C LEU A 143 -15.48 -9.85 7.05
N GLY A 144 -16.73 -10.04 6.67
CA GLY A 144 -17.12 -10.61 5.38
C GLY A 144 -16.63 -9.76 4.19
N VAL A 145 -16.53 -10.34 3.00
CA VAL A 145 -16.01 -9.63 1.80
C VAL A 145 -16.92 -8.47 1.37
N ASP A 146 -18.20 -8.54 1.69
CA ASP A 146 -19.20 -7.51 1.38
C ASP A 146 -19.48 -6.55 2.54
N THR A 147 -18.85 -6.79 3.70
CA THR A 147 -19.05 -6.01 4.92
C THR A 147 -18.13 -4.79 4.91
N LEU A 148 -18.64 -3.64 5.35
CA LEU A 148 -17.84 -2.42 5.55
C LEU A 148 -17.27 -2.40 6.98
N PRO A 149 -16.14 -1.73 7.22
CA PRO A 149 -15.59 -1.52 8.57
C PRO A 149 -16.61 -0.95 9.57
N LEU A 150 -17.43 -0.02 9.12
CA LEU A 150 -18.46 0.62 9.95
C LEU A 150 -19.53 -0.38 10.45
N ASP A 151 -19.75 -1.48 9.75
CA ASP A 151 -20.67 -2.55 10.22
C ASP A 151 -20.11 -3.30 11.44
N ALA A 152 -18.82 -3.19 11.71
CA ALA A 152 -18.15 -3.69 12.90
C ALA A 152 -17.76 -2.56 13.87
N ASP A 153 -18.43 -1.42 13.79
CA ASP A 153 -18.11 -0.21 14.56
C ASP A 153 -16.60 0.13 14.52
N ALA A 154 -15.99 0.03 13.33
CA ALA A 154 -14.59 0.35 13.13
C ALA A 154 -14.42 1.35 11.99
N ILE A 155 -13.53 2.31 12.20
CA ILE A 155 -13.06 3.22 11.15
C ILE A 155 -11.55 3.03 11.02
N VAL A 156 -11.09 2.75 9.79
CA VAL A 156 -9.67 2.64 9.48
C VAL A 156 -9.23 3.82 8.64
N VAL A 157 -8.20 4.52 9.08
CA VAL A 157 -7.59 5.67 8.40
C VAL A 157 -6.13 5.35 8.13
N ASN A 158 -5.64 5.60 6.91
CA ASN A 158 -4.23 5.44 6.59
C ASN A 158 -3.36 6.47 7.35
N ALA A 159 -2.10 6.14 7.66
CA ALA A 159 -1.20 6.99 8.44
C ALA A 159 -1.02 8.39 7.83
N GLU A 160 -0.72 8.49 6.52
CA GLU A 160 -0.61 9.80 5.86
C GLU A 160 -1.95 10.57 5.91
N THR A 161 -3.08 9.88 5.73
CA THR A 161 -4.41 10.51 5.84
C THR A 161 -4.62 11.14 7.22
N ALA A 162 -4.22 10.46 8.29
CA ALA A 162 -4.31 11.00 9.65
C ALA A 162 -3.44 12.27 9.80
N CYS A 163 -2.21 12.26 9.29
CA CYS A 163 -1.34 13.44 9.30
C CYS A 163 -1.93 14.62 8.51
N ARG A 164 -2.57 14.35 7.36
CA ARG A 164 -3.21 15.41 6.55
C ARG A 164 -4.51 15.92 7.19
N ILE A 165 -5.19 15.13 8.00
CA ILE A 165 -6.32 15.57 8.83
C ILE A 165 -5.83 16.59 9.87
N GLU A 166 -4.72 16.33 10.55
CA GLU A 166 -4.09 17.29 11.47
C GLU A 166 -3.79 18.61 10.75
N GLU A 167 -3.12 18.56 9.58
CA GLU A 167 -2.83 19.78 8.80
C GLU A 167 -4.10 20.56 8.43
N ALA A 168 -5.16 19.88 8.02
CA ALA A 168 -6.41 20.54 7.63
C ALA A 168 -7.10 21.21 8.82
N VAL A 169 -7.12 20.55 9.98
CA VAL A 169 -7.87 21.04 11.15
C VAL A 169 -7.05 22.05 11.94
N ASP A 170 -5.80 21.76 12.26
CA ASP A 170 -4.98 22.59 13.14
C ASP A 170 -4.24 23.70 12.36
N LEU A 171 -3.72 23.40 11.15
CA LEU A 171 -2.98 24.36 10.33
C LEU A 171 -3.84 25.06 9.27
N LYS A 172 -5.07 24.60 9.04
CA LYS A 172 -5.97 25.08 7.98
C LYS A 172 -5.39 24.90 6.57
N LYS A 173 -4.53 23.88 6.40
CA LYS A 173 -3.85 23.58 5.13
C LYS A 173 -4.72 22.64 4.27
N PRO A 174 -5.07 23.03 3.02
CA PRO A 174 -5.71 22.10 2.08
C PRO A 174 -4.73 21.00 1.63
N LEU A 175 -5.25 19.87 1.13
CA LEU A 175 -4.44 18.79 0.58
C LEU A 175 -3.92 19.16 -0.82
N ILE A 176 -2.78 19.82 -0.87
CA ILE A 176 -2.11 20.30 -2.10
C ILE A 176 -0.81 19.56 -2.42
N ASP A 177 -0.28 18.86 -1.46
CA ASP A 177 0.96 18.10 -1.56
C ASP A 177 0.84 16.77 -0.81
N LYS A 178 1.82 15.91 -0.99
CA LYS A 178 1.91 14.65 -0.28
C LYS A 178 3.33 14.13 -0.16
N ASP A 179 3.52 13.19 0.77
CA ASP A 179 4.78 12.51 0.96
C ASP A 179 4.80 11.24 0.11
N MET A 180 5.96 10.88 -0.43
CA MET A 180 6.08 9.69 -1.27
C MET A 180 7.49 9.11 -1.27
N THR A 181 7.57 7.85 -1.68
CA THR A 181 8.84 7.17 -1.95
C THR A 181 9.12 7.19 -3.45
N VAL A 182 10.32 7.60 -3.83
CA VAL A 182 10.83 7.53 -5.21
C VAL A 182 11.98 6.54 -5.24
N ALA A 183 11.93 5.57 -6.14
CA ALA A 183 12.89 4.47 -6.12
C ALA A 183 13.20 3.90 -7.51
N GLY A 184 14.25 3.09 -7.58
CA GLY A 184 14.57 2.27 -8.74
C GLY A 184 15.76 2.76 -9.55
N LYS A 185 15.67 2.66 -10.87
CA LYS A 185 16.73 3.00 -11.82
C LYS A 185 16.89 4.52 -11.97
N LEU A 186 17.63 5.12 -11.02
CA LEU A 186 17.94 6.54 -10.98
C LEU A 186 19.34 6.81 -11.52
N ARG A 187 19.52 7.95 -12.21
CA ARG A 187 20.81 8.36 -12.79
C ARG A 187 21.77 8.82 -11.72
N GLY A 188 23.02 8.32 -11.77
CA GLY A 188 24.13 8.84 -10.96
C GLY A 188 23.96 8.68 -9.45
N ASN A 189 22.98 7.92 -8.96
CA ASN A 189 22.64 7.86 -7.55
C ASN A 189 23.02 6.50 -6.93
N THR A 190 23.65 6.54 -5.76
CA THR A 190 23.88 5.35 -4.92
C THR A 190 22.66 5.02 -4.08
N ASP A 191 21.81 6.01 -3.77
CA ASP A 191 20.59 5.85 -2.99
C ASP A 191 19.42 5.49 -3.91
N LEU A 192 19.17 4.20 -4.05
CA LEU A 192 18.13 3.67 -4.93
C LEU A 192 16.70 3.85 -4.38
N ILE A 193 16.56 4.29 -3.15
CA ILE A 193 15.28 4.57 -2.48
C ILE A 193 15.41 5.93 -1.79
N ARG A 194 14.54 6.87 -2.16
CA ARG A 194 14.49 8.22 -1.58
C ARG A 194 13.08 8.52 -1.11
N ILE A 195 12.96 9.34 -0.08
CA ILE A 195 11.67 9.82 0.43
C ILE A 195 11.63 11.32 0.19
N PHE A 196 10.53 11.79 -0.40
CA PHE A 196 10.24 13.19 -0.59
C PHE A 196 9.00 13.58 0.20
N GLU A 197 9.10 14.67 0.95
CA GLU A 197 7.98 15.29 1.65
C GLU A 197 7.45 16.48 0.83
N ASN A 198 6.15 16.75 0.96
CA ASN A 198 5.47 17.89 0.35
C ASN A 198 5.56 17.96 -1.19
N VAL A 199 5.58 16.84 -1.88
CA VAL A 199 5.53 16.81 -3.35
C VAL A 199 4.18 17.35 -3.83
N PRO A 200 4.15 18.39 -4.68
CA PRO A 200 2.89 18.97 -5.15
C PRO A 200 2.03 17.98 -5.92
N ILE A 201 0.75 17.91 -5.58
CA ILE A 201 -0.24 17.17 -6.38
C ILE A 201 -0.38 17.86 -7.73
N GLY A 202 -0.29 17.08 -8.81
CA GLY A 202 -0.28 17.59 -10.18
C GLY A 202 1.12 17.74 -10.80
N MET A 203 2.19 17.64 -10.00
CA MET A 203 3.56 17.58 -10.54
C MET A 203 3.71 16.38 -11.47
N SER A 204 4.44 16.50 -12.58
CA SER A 204 4.64 15.38 -13.48
C SER A 204 5.54 14.31 -12.86
N VAL A 205 5.32 13.06 -13.20
CA VAL A 205 6.18 11.94 -12.79
C VAL A 205 7.63 12.20 -13.20
N ARG A 206 7.85 12.80 -14.37
CA ARG A 206 9.17 13.21 -14.86
C ARG A 206 9.86 14.17 -13.90
N ASP A 207 9.17 15.25 -13.51
CA ASP A 207 9.76 16.26 -12.62
C ASP A 207 10.11 15.67 -11.25
N VAL A 208 9.30 14.75 -10.73
CA VAL A 208 9.60 14.06 -9.48
C VAL A 208 10.86 13.19 -9.63
N PHE A 209 11.03 12.47 -10.74
CA PHE A 209 12.26 11.72 -10.99
C PHE A 209 13.47 12.65 -11.19
N ASP A 210 13.29 13.79 -11.86
CA ASP A 210 14.38 14.77 -12.05
C ASP A 210 14.88 15.32 -10.72
N MET A 211 13.99 15.55 -9.75
CA MET A 211 14.38 15.89 -8.37
C MET A 211 15.18 14.76 -7.69
N ALA A 212 14.91 13.50 -8.05
CA ALA A 212 15.62 12.34 -7.54
C ALA A 212 16.98 12.10 -8.28
N GLY A 213 17.39 12.98 -9.19
CA GLY A 213 18.60 12.86 -9.99
C GLY A 213 18.36 12.41 -11.44
N GLY A 214 17.12 12.18 -11.81
CA GLY A 214 16.67 11.74 -13.14
C GLY A 214 16.57 10.24 -13.31
N LEU A 215 15.81 9.82 -14.31
CA LEU A 215 15.70 8.41 -14.70
C LEU A 215 17.02 7.94 -15.34
N ALA A 216 17.44 6.72 -15.06
CA ALA A 216 18.53 6.09 -15.78
C ALA A 216 18.16 5.90 -17.27
N ASP A 217 19.18 5.76 -18.13
CA ASP A 217 18.94 5.61 -19.58
C ASP A 217 18.23 4.26 -19.90
N GLU A 218 18.42 3.25 -19.04
CA GLU A 218 17.78 1.95 -19.16
C GLU A 218 16.92 1.65 -17.93
N TYR A 219 15.61 1.59 -18.13
CA TYR A 219 14.62 1.10 -17.16
C TYR A 219 13.50 0.36 -17.90
N GLY A 220 12.76 -0.49 -17.18
CA GLY A 220 11.68 -1.29 -17.79
C GLY A 220 10.37 -0.54 -17.89
N GLU A 221 9.93 0.00 -16.79
CA GLU A 221 8.66 0.73 -16.68
C GLU A 221 8.65 1.63 -15.44
N ILE A 222 7.74 2.60 -15.42
CA ILE A 222 7.45 3.39 -14.23
C ILE A 222 6.19 2.87 -13.58
N ILE A 223 6.26 2.56 -12.29
CA ILE A 223 5.16 2.11 -11.46
C ILE A 223 4.76 3.25 -10.52
N MET A 224 3.48 3.65 -10.56
CA MET A 224 2.87 4.55 -9.59
C MET A 224 2.17 3.70 -8.53
N GLY A 225 2.60 3.82 -7.28
CA GLY A 225 2.22 2.99 -6.14
C GLY A 225 3.33 2.02 -5.74
N GLY A 226 2.98 0.96 -5.03
CA GLY A 226 3.94 -0.06 -4.59
C GLY A 226 4.11 -1.22 -5.57
N PRO A 227 5.09 -2.10 -5.33
CA PRO A 227 5.37 -3.24 -6.22
C PRO A 227 4.22 -4.24 -6.40
N PHE A 228 3.35 -4.41 -5.41
CA PHE A 228 2.22 -5.35 -5.50
C PHE A 228 1.01 -4.78 -6.22
N THR A 229 0.63 -3.54 -5.90
CA THR A 229 -0.66 -2.97 -6.32
C THR A 229 -0.52 -1.77 -7.25
N GLY A 230 0.71 -1.30 -7.49
CA GLY A 230 0.99 -0.17 -8.36
C GLY A 230 0.62 -0.42 -9.81
N LYS A 231 0.45 0.67 -10.55
CA LYS A 231 0.07 0.68 -11.97
C LYS A 231 1.17 1.29 -12.80
N ARG A 232 1.32 0.82 -14.03
CA ARG A 232 2.19 1.43 -15.01
C ARG A 232 1.70 2.82 -15.37
N VAL A 233 2.63 3.80 -15.41
CA VAL A 233 2.36 5.18 -15.80
C VAL A 233 3.41 5.68 -16.78
N GLN A 234 3.13 6.85 -17.38
CA GLN A 234 4.05 7.55 -18.28
C GLN A 234 4.75 8.71 -17.53
N PRO A 235 5.90 9.18 -18.02
CA PRO A 235 6.62 10.32 -17.43
C PRO A 235 5.80 11.61 -17.31
N ASP A 236 4.84 11.81 -18.21
CA ASP A 236 4.02 13.03 -18.23
C ASP A 236 2.72 12.90 -17.42
N ASP A 237 2.47 11.73 -16.81
CA ASP A 237 1.32 11.55 -15.92
C ASP A 237 1.52 12.37 -14.63
N PRO A 238 0.45 12.90 -14.04
CA PRO A 238 0.55 13.70 -12.82
C PRO A 238 0.61 12.85 -11.55
N VAL A 239 1.30 13.35 -10.53
CA VAL A 239 1.13 12.92 -9.14
C VAL A 239 -0.32 13.20 -8.73
N ILE A 240 -0.98 12.20 -8.17
CA ILE A 240 -2.35 12.29 -7.69
C ILE A 240 -2.41 12.05 -6.17
N LYS A 241 -3.54 12.38 -5.55
CA LYS A 241 -3.73 12.23 -4.08
C LYS A 241 -3.34 10.86 -3.53
N THR A 242 -3.49 9.80 -4.32
CA THR A 242 -3.20 8.42 -3.92
C THR A 242 -1.82 7.91 -4.33
N THR A 243 -0.95 8.76 -4.87
CA THR A 243 0.42 8.38 -5.26
C THR A 243 1.30 8.25 -4.02
N GLY A 244 1.47 7.03 -3.48
CA GLY A 244 2.38 6.77 -2.35
C GLY A 244 3.82 6.48 -2.78
N GLY A 245 4.06 6.19 -4.06
CA GLY A 245 5.40 5.96 -4.58
C GLY A 245 5.49 6.02 -6.08
N LEU A 246 6.72 6.25 -6.57
CA LEU A 246 7.09 6.18 -7.97
C LEU A 246 8.34 5.30 -8.08
N ILE A 247 8.27 4.24 -8.87
CA ILE A 247 9.35 3.25 -8.99
C ILE A 247 9.73 3.10 -10.46
N ALA A 248 10.97 3.45 -10.80
CA ALA A 248 11.58 3.11 -12.09
C ALA A 248 12.07 1.66 -12.02
N ALA A 249 11.22 0.71 -12.40
CA ALA A 249 11.48 -0.71 -12.31
C ALA A 249 12.49 -1.19 -13.35
N GLU A 250 13.15 -2.31 -13.07
CA GLU A 250 13.97 -3.02 -14.04
C GLU A 250 13.10 -3.80 -15.04
N CYS A 251 13.59 -3.99 -16.26
CA CYS A 251 12.94 -4.82 -17.25
C CYS A 251 12.77 -6.24 -16.71
N PHE A 252 11.61 -6.83 -16.95
CA PHE A 252 11.47 -8.27 -16.76
C PHE A 252 12.36 -9.02 -17.76
N MET A 253 13.00 -10.07 -17.29
CA MET A 253 13.76 -10.97 -18.16
C MET A 253 12.83 -11.64 -19.17
N LYS A 254 13.36 -11.99 -20.36
CA LYS A 254 12.63 -12.78 -21.34
C LYS A 254 12.11 -14.06 -20.70
N GLY A 255 10.81 -14.28 -20.76
CA GLY A 255 10.13 -15.44 -20.21
C GLY A 255 10.08 -16.61 -21.22
N PRO A 256 9.54 -17.78 -20.79
CA PRO A 256 9.18 -18.85 -21.71
C PRO A 256 7.99 -18.43 -22.56
N GLU A 257 7.71 -19.19 -23.61
CA GLU A 257 6.59 -18.90 -24.52
C GLU A 257 5.24 -18.84 -23.79
N LYS A 258 5.00 -19.74 -22.83
CA LYS A 258 3.72 -19.89 -22.14
C LYS A 258 3.84 -19.75 -20.62
N LEU A 259 3.17 -18.73 -20.08
CA LEU A 259 3.08 -18.47 -18.64
C LEU A 259 1.69 -18.84 -18.08
N GLY A 260 1.68 -19.49 -16.94
CA GLY A 260 0.47 -19.62 -16.12
C GLY A 260 0.32 -18.40 -15.21
N LEU A 261 -0.80 -17.69 -15.31
CA LEU A 261 -1.07 -16.50 -14.52
C LEU A 261 -1.89 -16.86 -13.28
N LEU A 262 -1.36 -16.60 -12.08
CA LEU A 262 -2.09 -16.82 -10.83
C LEU A 262 -2.43 -15.48 -10.17
N VAL A 263 -3.69 -15.09 -10.29
CA VAL A 263 -4.23 -13.83 -9.79
C VAL A 263 -4.68 -13.98 -8.33
N CYS A 264 -4.15 -13.15 -7.45
CA CYS A 264 -4.57 -13.05 -6.06
C CYS A 264 -5.31 -11.72 -5.84
N ALA A 265 -6.36 -11.72 -5.02
CA ALA A 265 -7.11 -10.50 -4.71
C ALA A 265 -6.30 -9.47 -3.89
N CYS A 266 -5.18 -9.90 -3.30
CA CYS A 266 -4.31 -9.05 -2.48
C CYS A 266 -3.12 -8.45 -3.24
N GLY A 267 -2.97 -8.70 -4.55
CA GLY A 267 -1.84 -8.21 -5.35
C GLY A 267 -2.28 -7.71 -6.71
N ALA A 268 -1.37 -7.76 -7.67
CA ALA A 268 -1.62 -7.33 -9.04
C ALA A 268 -2.85 -8.03 -9.66
N GLY A 269 -3.69 -7.28 -10.33
CA GLY A 269 -4.83 -7.81 -11.07
C GLY A 269 -4.43 -8.58 -12.33
N ARG A 270 -5.43 -9.19 -12.98
CA ARG A 270 -5.22 -9.96 -14.19
C ARG A 270 -4.56 -9.14 -15.30
N GLU A 271 -5.09 -7.96 -15.59
CA GLU A 271 -4.58 -7.06 -16.64
C GLU A 271 -3.09 -6.75 -16.42
N ARG A 272 -2.73 -6.48 -15.16
CA ARG A 272 -1.33 -6.21 -14.80
C ARG A 272 -0.42 -7.42 -15.04
N LEU A 273 -0.85 -8.64 -14.72
CA LEU A 273 -0.07 -9.85 -15.02
C LEU A 273 0.04 -10.10 -16.51
N GLU A 274 -1.01 -9.83 -17.30
CA GLU A 274 -0.99 -9.93 -18.76
C GLU A 274 -0.02 -8.91 -19.39
N GLU A 275 0.03 -7.67 -18.88
CA GLU A 275 1.02 -6.66 -19.30
C GLU A 275 2.46 -7.12 -19.02
N ILE A 276 2.72 -7.66 -17.83
CA ILE A 276 4.04 -8.18 -17.46
C ILE A 276 4.40 -9.38 -18.36
N ALA A 277 3.50 -10.33 -18.54
CA ALA A 277 3.73 -11.48 -19.44
C ALA A 277 4.08 -11.02 -20.86
N LYS A 278 3.36 -10.05 -21.39
CA LYS A 278 3.64 -9.44 -22.70
C LYS A 278 5.02 -8.79 -22.74
N SER A 279 5.43 -8.06 -21.70
CA SER A 279 6.77 -7.46 -21.61
C SER A 279 7.89 -8.51 -21.57
N MET A 280 7.59 -9.72 -21.05
CA MET A 280 8.49 -10.88 -21.06
C MET A 280 8.54 -11.60 -22.40
N GLY A 281 7.72 -11.21 -23.39
CA GLY A 281 7.57 -11.91 -24.67
C GLY A 281 6.82 -13.24 -24.53
N SER A 282 5.95 -13.37 -23.53
CA SER A 282 5.23 -14.58 -23.18
C SER A 282 3.73 -14.44 -23.43
N GLU A 283 3.05 -15.56 -23.69
CA GLU A 283 1.60 -15.65 -23.75
C GLU A 283 1.04 -16.37 -22.52
N ALA A 284 -0.21 -16.06 -22.15
CA ALA A 284 -0.88 -16.74 -21.06
C ALA A 284 -1.35 -18.14 -21.53
N ALA A 285 -0.80 -19.20 -20.93
CA ALA A 285 -1.31 -20.57 -21.09
C ALA A 285 -2.66 -20.76 -20.41
N GLY A 286 -2.91 -20.00 -19.36
CA GLY A 286 -4.15 -19.99 -18.60
C GLY A 286 -4.09 -18.97 -17.48
N VAL A 287 -5.27 -18.61 -16.96
CA VAL A 287 -5.43 -17.68 -15.85
C VAL A 287 -6.23 -18.37 -14.75
N GLU A 288 -5.66 -18.45 -13.58
CA GLU A 288 -6.33 -18.98 -12.39
C GLU A 288 -6.43 -17.89 -11.32
N TYR A 289 -7.53 -17.93 -10.58
CA TYR A 289 -7.76 -17.02 -9.45
C TYR A 289 -7.57 -17.76 -8.13
N CYS A 290 -6.99 -17.06 -7.17
CA CYS A 290 -6.86 -17.56 -5.79
C CYS A 290 -8.19 -18.11 -5.27
N LYS A 291 -8.17 -19.20 -4.48
CA LYS A 291 -9.36 -19.80 -3.90
C LYS A 291 -10.20 -18.84 -3.05
N GLN A 292 -9.55 -17.88 -2.41
CA GLN A 292 -10.19 -16.88 -1.55
C GLN A 292 -10.52 -15.57 -2.28
N ALA A 293 -10.33 -15.51 -3.61
CA ALA A 293 -10.66 -14.33 -4.38
C ALA A 293 -12.15 -14.34 -4.74
N HIS A 294 -12.89 -13.42 -4.15
CA HIS A 294 -14.30 -13.20 -4.42
C HIS A 294 -14.51 -11.92 -5.23
N ARG A 295 -15.35 -11.99 -6.25
CA ARG A 295 -15.72 -10.80 -7.02
C ARG A 295 -16.79 -10.03 -6.25
N VAL A 296 -16.47 -8.80 -5.87
CA VAL A 296 -17.39 -7.87 -5.20
C VAL A 296 -17.51 -6.63 -6.10
N LYS A 297 -18.64 -6.47 -6.76
CA LYS A 297 -18.84 -5.44 -7.81
C LYS A 297 -17.74 -5.55 -8.87
N ASN A 298 -16.93 -4.52 -9.04
CA ASN A 298 -15.86 -4.43 -10.03
C ASN A 298 -14.45 -4.77 -9.47
N SER A 299 -14.36 -5.27 -8.24
CA SER A 299 -13.08 -5.59 -7.60
C SER A 299 -13.02 -7.04 -7.13
N LEU A 300 -11.80 -7.54 -6.92
CA LEU A 300 -11.55 -8.79 -6.22
C LEU A 300 -11.24 -8.49 -4.76
N LYS A 301 -11.87 -9.22 -3.85
CA LYS A 301 -11.56 -9.18 -2.42
C LYS A 301 -11.15 -10.55 -1.92
N CYS A 302 -10.16 -10.61 -1.05
CA CYS A 302 -9.73 -11.84 -0.41
C CYS A 302 -10.65 -12.16 0.77
N GLU A 303 -11.10 -13.39 0.91
CA GLU A 303 -11.92 -13.84 2.04
C GLU A 303 -11.21 -13.66 3.39
N ASN A 304 -9.94 -14.03 3.46
CA ASN A 304 -9.13 -13.91 4.69
C ASN A 304 -7.71 -13.43 4.37
N PRO A 305 -7.49 -12.11 4.24
CA PRO A 305 -6.19 -11.54 3.87
C PRO A 305 -5.10 -11.94 4.88
N GLY A 306 -3.95 -12.36 4.38
CA GLY A 306 -2.82 -12.82 5.19
C GLY A 306 -2.92 -14.27 5.68
N LYS A 307 -4.02 -14.98 5.44
CA LYS A 307 -4.22 -16.39 5.83
C LYS A 307 -4.67 -17.23 4.64
N CYS A 308 -3.75 -17.55 3.74
CA CYS A 308 -4.06 -18.30 2.51
C CYS A 308 -4.19 -19.81 2.78
N PRO A 309 -5.24 -20.49 2.26
CA PRO A 309 -5.42 -21.94 2.44
C PRO A 309 -4.55 -22.79 1.51
N GLY A 310 -3.74 -22.15 0.67
CA GLY A 310 -2.94 -22.82 -0.33
C GLY A 310 -3.52 -22.82 -1.73
N GLN A 311 -2.63 -22.94 -2.73
CA GLN A 311 -2.99 -22.76 -4.16
C GLN A 311 -2.56 -23.96 -5.02
N VAL A 312 -2.21 -25.11 -4.43
CA VAL A 312 -1.65 -26.28 -5.15
C VAL A 312 -2.54 -26.69 -6.33
N GLN A 313 -3.85 -26.75 -6.15
CA GLN A 313 -4.78 -27.13 -7.23
C GLN A 313 -4.75 -26.12 -8.40
N LYS A 314 -4.59 -24.83 -8.11
CA LYS A 314 -4.47 -23.78 -9.12
C LYS A 314 -3.16 -23.90 -9.90
N VAL A 315 -2.06 -24.18 -9.22
CA VAL A 315 -0.75 -24.46 -9.86
C VAL A 315 -0.84 -25.67 -10.77
N MET A 316 -1.48 -26.76 -10.31
CA MET A 316 -1.68 -27.96 -11.13
C MET A 316 -2.55 -27.72 -12.36
N ALA A 317 -3.62 -26.90 -12.23
CA ALA A 317 -4.47 -26.52 -13.36
C ALA A 317 -3.68 -25.74 -14.42
N LEU A 318 -2.86 -24.77 -13.99
CA LEU A 318 -2.00 -24.01 -14.89
C LEU A 318 -0.94 -24.90 -15.58
N LYS A 319 -0.34 -25.85 -14.86
CA LYS A 319 0.56 -26.84 -15.47
C LYS A 319 -0.16 -27.68 -16.52
N LYS A 320 -1.37 -28.16 -16.23
CA LYS A 320 -2.18 -28.94 -17.18
C LYS A 320 -2.57 -28.11 -18.42
N ALA A 321 -2.75 -26.79 -18.27
CA ALA A 321 -3.00 -25.89 -19.37
C ALA A 321 -1.76 -25.62 -20.26
N GLY A 322 -0.61 -26.20 -19.92
CA GLY A 322 0.62 -26.08 -20.71
C GLY A 322 1.57 -24.96 -20.24
N ALA A 323 1.38 -24.43 -19.04
CA ALA A 323 2.29 -23.42 -18.49
C ALA A 323 3.71 -24.01 -18.32
N GLN A 324 4.71 -23.28 -18.81
CA GLN A 324 6.13 -23.60 -18.69
C GLN A 324 6.77 -22.92 -17.47
N ALA A 325 6.14 -21.85 -16.97
CA ALA A 325 6.46 -21.17 -15.72
C ALA A 325 5.20 -20.46 -15.19
N LEU A 326 5.25 -19.96 -13.97
CA LEU A 326 4.17 -19.19 -13.36
C LEU A 326 4.55 -17.72 -13.24
N LEU A 327 3.59 -16.83 -13.48
CA LEU A 327 3.63 -15.43 -13.07
C LEU A 327 2.53 -15.20 -12.03
N ILE A 328 2.93 -14.79 -10.84
CA ILE A 328 2.01 -14.67 -9.69
C ILE A 328 1.92 -13.24 -9.18
N SER A 329 0.74 -12.85 -8.69
CA SER A 329 0.50 -11.51 -8.14
C SER A 329 0.74 -11.42 -6.65
N ASN A 330 0.71 -12.53 -5.94
CA ASN A 330 1.06 -12.74 -4.53
C ASN A 330 1.13 -14.25 -4.31
N CYS A 331 1.01 -14.78 -3.11
CA CYS A 331 1.12 -16.18 -2.69
C CYS A 331 2.50 -16.57 -2.17
N THR A 332 3.27 -15.60 -1.75
CA THR A 332 4.61 -15.84 -1.20
C THR A 332 4.72 -15.58 0.29
N ASP A 333 3.79 -14.82 0.87
CA ASP A 333 3.84 -14.46 2.30
C ASP A 333 2.84 -15.23 3.17
N CYS A 334 1.61 -15.49 2.70
CA CYS A 334 0.58 -16.09 3.54
C CYS A 334 0.91 -17.53 3.95
N THR A 335 0.99 -18.44 2.98
CA THR A 335 1.30 -19.87 3.22
C THR A 335 2.40 -20.40 2.33
N ASN A 336 2.83 -19.59 1.39
CA ASN A 336 3.90 -19.90 0.45
C ASN A 336 3.74 -21.21 -0.34
N THR A 337 2.50 -21.64 -0.53
CA THR A 337 2.23 -22.93 -1.18
C THR A 337 2.64 -22.97 -2.63
N VAL A 338 2.64 -21.84 -3.34
CA VAL A 338 3.14 -21.79 -4.72
C VAL A 338 4.64 -22.07 -4.75
N MET A 339 5.42 -21.40 -3.89
CA MET A 339 6.87 -21.58 -3.84
C MET A 339 7.27 -22.99 -3.36
N SER A 340 6.46 -23.66 -2.57
CA SER A 340 6.72 -25.02 -2.11
C SER A 340 6.36 -26.07 -3.14
N CYS A 341 5.38 -25.86 -4.02
CA CYS A 341 4.90 -26.85 -4.99
C CYS A 341 5.36 -26.62 -6.43
N ALA A 342 5.40 -25.38 -6.93
CA ALA A 342 5.69 -25.08 -8.32
C ALA A 342 7.10 -25.59 -8.76
N PRO A 343 8.18 -25.37 -8.00
CA PRO A 343 9.49 -25.91 -8.35
C PRO A 343 9.52 -27.44 -8.41
N LYS A 344 8.81 -28.12 -7.51
CA LYS A 344 8.69 -29.60 -7.53
C LYS A 344 7.96 -30.12 -8.78
N LEU A 345 7.14 -29.27 -9.38
CA LEU A 345 6.46 -29.56 -10.64
C LEU A 345 7.28 -29.11 -11.88
N GLY A 346 8.51 -28.63 -11.69
CA GLY A 346 9.34 -28.11 -12.77
C GLY A 346 8.86 -26.76 -13.33
N LEU A 347 8.13 -25.98 -12.54
CA LEU A 347 7.62 -24.67 -12.92
C LEU A 347 8.41 -23.56 -12.22
N PRO A 348 9.29 -22.81 -12.91
CA PRO A 348 9.86 -21.58 -12.41
C PRO A 348 8.76 -20.56 -12.04
N VAL A 349 9.03 -19.70 -11.07
CA VAL A 349 8.07 -18.70 -10.60
C VAL A 349 8.63 -17.29 -10.79
N TYR A 350 7.90 -16.46 -11.51
CA TYR A 350 8.07 -15.03 -11.60
C TYR A 350 7.01 -14.36 -10.72
N HIS A 351 7.35 -13.22 -10.16
CA HIS A 351 6.44 -12.45 -9.30
C HIS A 351 6.24 -11.04 -9.86
N CYS A 352 5.04 -10.48 -9.73
CA CYS A 352 4.74 -9.13 -10.22
C CYS A 352 5.68 -8.04 -9.66
N THR A 353 6.25 -8.27 -8.49
CA THR A 353 7.18 -7.34 -7.83
C THR A 353 8.63 -7.43 -8.31
N ASP A 354 8.99 -8.41 -9.14
CA ASP A 354 10.40 -8.71 -9.44
C ASP A 354 11.14 -7.53 -10.08
N GLY A 355 10.50 -6.82 -11.02
CA GLY A 355 11.11 -5.67 -11.69
C GLY A 355 11.41 -4.52 -10.71
N ALA A 356 10.48 -4.22 -9.82
CA ALA A 356 10.64 -3.17 -8.81
C ALA A 356 11.73 -3.53 -7.78
N LEU A 357 11.71 -4.76 -7.27
CA LEU A 357 12.66 -5.20 -6.23
C LEU A 357 14.10 -5.29 -6.77
N ARG A 358 14.28 -5.76 -8.01
CA ARG A 358 15.60 -5.79 -8.66
C ARG A 358 16.16 -4.41 -8.88
N ALA A 359 15.33 -3.45 -9.27
CA ALA A 359 15.75 -2.08 -9.52
C ALA A 359 16.42 -1.41 -8.31
N VAL A 360 16.11 -1.87 -7.10
CA VAL A 360 16.67 -1.35 -5.84
C VAL A 360 17.56 -2.37 -5.10
N ASN A 361 17.98 -3.44 -5.78
CA ASN A 361 18.78 -4.52 -5.19
C ASN A 361 18.13 -5.16 -3.94
N HIS A 362 16.81 -5.09 -3.85
CA HIS A 362 16.08 -5.71 -2.75
C HIS A 362 15.96 -7.22 -2.96
N LYS A 363 15.92 -7.98 -1.85
CA LYS A 363 15.67 -9.41 -1.88
C LYS A 363 14.30 -9.69 -2.51
N LEU A 364 14.26 -10.62 -3.48
CA LEU A 364 13.01 -11.02 -4.12
C LEU A 364 12.09 -11.73 -3.12
N ILE A 365 10.78 -11.53 -3.27
CA ILE A 365 9.77 -12.17 -2.42
C ILE A 365 9.66 -13.65 -2.85
N ARG A 366 10.38 -14.49 -2.16
CA ARG A 366 10.46 -15.95 -2.38
C ARG A 366 10.50 -16.67 -1.04
N LYS A 367 9.78 -16.16 -0.03
CA LYS A 367 9.79 -16.78 1.30
C LYS A 367 9.28 -18.22 1.23
N ILE A 368 10.00 -19.10 1.86
CA ILE A 368 9.54 -20.45 2.19
C ILE A 368 9.39 -20.45 3.71
N HIS A 369 8.16 -20.51 4.20
CA HIS A 369 7.95 -20.76 5.61
C HIS A 369 8.32 -22.21 5.89
N THR A 370 9.34 -22.41 6.69
CA THR A 370 9.77 -23.71 7.20
C THR A 370 8.90 -24.12 8.39
#